data_84cd0b8f96026132b443983776f778e0
#
_entry.id   84cd0b8f96026132b443983776f778e0
#
_cell.length_a   1.000
_cell.length_b   1.000
_cell.length_c   1.000
_cell.angle_alpha   90.00
_cell.angle_beta   90.00
_cell.angle_gamma   90.00
#
_symmetry.space_group_name_H-M   'P 1'
#
loop_
_entity.id
_entity.type
_entity.pdbx_description
1 polymer ?
#
loop_
_entity_poly.entity_id
_entity_poly.type
_entity_poly.pdbx_seq_one_letter_code
_entity_poly.pdbx_strand_id
1 'polypeptide(L)'
;MTPPAYKVFCISLRKESKSMGRVNTLVITGYGTNSHVETAYAATQAGADRADIVHFSDITACNCSLDDYDFLIFPGGFLDGDDLGAAQAAGMRWRHLKDASGTPLLDHLKKFLSDGKLVLGICNGFQLLVKLGLLPGFDGQNRRMVSFGHNDSARFEDRWVCLLPNPKSPCVFTKNLPFMRMPVRHGEGKLVCADEACRQRLVDENLVALQYADPETKQPTHEYPYNPNGSELEAAGLTNPTGTVLGLMPHPEAFNHATNHPGWTRGEVDAPGTMLFLNAVQYLRGL
;
A
#
# COMPACT_ATOMS: atom_id res chain seq x y z
N MET A 1 -41.64 11.91 3.34
CA MET A 1 -40.35 12.25 2.73
C MET A 1 -39.66 10.94 2.37
N THR A 2 -39.64 10.62 1.10
CA THR A 2 -38.97 9.41 0.55
C THR A 2 -37.47 9.63 0.53
N PRO A 3 -36.66 8.68 0.95
CA PRO A 3 -35.21 8.81 0.90
C PRO A 3 -34.69 8.86 -0.55
N PRO A 4 -33.62 9.57 -0.82
CA PRO A 4 -33.08 9.69 -2.16
C PRO A 4 -32.58 8.32 -2.67
N ALA A 5 -32.96 7.99 -3.90
CA ALA A 5 -32.57 6.77 -4.58
C ALA A 5 -31.05 6.81 -4.87
N TYR A 6 -30.32 5.82 -4.34
CA TYR A 6 -28.92 5.56 -4.66
C TYR A 6 -28.82 5.16 -6.14
N LYS A 7 -28.19 6.00 -6.96
CA LYS A 7 -27.76 5.60 -8.29
C LYS A 7 -26.57 4.68 -8.14
N VAL A 8 -26.82 3.37 -8.21
CA VAL A 8 -25.77 2.38 -8.48
C VAL A 8 -25.29 2.63 -9.91
N PHE A 9 -24.08 3.07 -10.08
CA PHE A 9 -23.44 3.10 -11.39
C PHE A 9 -23.12 1.67 -11.82
N CYS A 10 -24.08 1.01 -12.45
CA CYS A 10 -23.82 -0.19 -13.24
C CYS A 10 -23.23 0.25 -14.58
N ILE A 11 -21.89 0.22 -14.68
CA ILE A 11 -21.24 0.33 -15.98
C ILE A 11 -21.39 -1.04 -16.66
N SER A 12 -22.36 -1.14 -17.57
CA SER A 12 -22.51 -2.27 -18.48
C SER A 12 -21.42 -2.20 -19.55
N LEU A 13 -20.31 -2.87 -19.33
CA LEU A 13 -19.29 -3.13 -20.35
C LEU A 13 -19.52 -4.52 -20.96
N ARG A 14 -20.37 -4.59 -21.99
CA ARG A 14 -20.27 -5.68 -22.96
C ARG A 14 -19.12 -5.34 -23.92
N LYS A 15 -17.93 -5.92 -23.68
CA LYS A 15 -16.88 -6.14 -24.68
C LYS A 15 -16.50 -7.60 -24.65
N GLU A 16 -16.24 -8.14 -25.83
CA GLU A 16 -15.91 -9.53 -26.13
C GLU A 16 -14.92 -10.14 -25.12
N SER A 17 -15.25 -11.31 -24.57
CA SER A 17 -14.49 -11.97 -23.53
C SER A 17 -13.20 -12.57 -24.12
N LYS A 18 -12.10 -11.83 -24.07
CA LYS A 18 -10.82 -12.49 -23.77
C LYS A 18 -10.99 -13.13 -22.39
N SER A 19 -10.59 -14.38 -22.22
CA SER A 19 -10.60 -15.03 -20.91
C SER A 19 -9.80 -14.14 -19.96
N MET A 20 -10.48 -13.41 -19.09
CA MET A 20 -9.83 -12.55 -18.11
C MET A 20 -9.04 -13.47 -17.19
N GLY A 21 -7.73 -13.22 -17.05
CA GLY A 21 -6.87 -13.97 -16.15
C GLY A 21 -7.43 -13.95 -14.72
N ARG A 22 -7.34 -15.07 -14.02
CA ARG A 22 -7.66 -15.11 -12.59
C ARG A 22 -6.66 -14.25 -11.82
N VAL A 23 -7.13 -13.55 -10.78
CA VAL A 23 -6.30 -12.76 -9.88
C VAL A 23 -6.38 -13.36 -8.50
N ASN A 24 -5.31 -14.01 -8.09
CA ASN A 24 -5.14 -14.56 -6.75
C ASN A 24 -4.34 -13.60 -5.88
N THR A 25 -4.91 -13.20 -4.75
CA THR A 25 -4.28 -12.28 -3.80
C THR A 25 -3.79 -13.04 -2.58
N LEU A 26 -2.57 -12.75 -2.15
CA LEU A 26 -1.99 -13.24 -0.90
C LEU A 26 -1.84 -12.09 0.08
N VAL A 27 -2.45 -12.19 1.25
CA VAL A 27 -2.28 -11.28 2.37
C VAL A 27 -1.42 -11.99 3.42
N ILE A 28 -0.21 -11.48 3.66
CA ILE A 28 0.70 -12.09 4.62
C ILE A 28 0.35 -11.62 6.02
N THR A 29 0.23 -12.56 6.95
CA THR A 29 0.05 -12.26 8.37
C THR A 29 1.17 -12.86 9.21
N GLY A 30 1.30 -12.39 10.45
CA GLY A 30 2.25 -12.87 11.44
C GLY A 30 1.96 -12.23 12.80
N TYR A 31 2.84 -12.47 13.76
CA TYR A 31 2.67 -11.91 15.11
C TYR A 31 2.73 -10.38 15.06
N GLY A 32 1.66 -9.73 15.52
CA GLY A 32 1.51 -8.28 15.52
C GLY A 32 0.88 -7.68 14.27
N THR A 33 0.59 -8.46 13.22
CA THR A 33 -0.22 -7.98 12.10
C THR A 33 -1.65 -7.67 12.54
N ASN A 34 -2.21 -6.57 12.07
CA ASN A 34 -3.53 -6.11 12.51
C ASN A 34 -4.57 -6.13 11.39
N SER A 35 -4.38 -5.41 10.29
CA SER A 35 -5.45 -5.17 9.29
C SER A 35 -5.52 -6.22 8.17
N HIS A 36 -5.12 -7.46 8.41
CA HIS A 36 -5.09 -8.52 7.39
C HIS A 36 -6.49 -8.97 6.93
N VAL A 37 -7.48 -8.97 7.82
CA VAL A 37 -8.86 -9.36 7.48
C VAL A 37 -9.50 -8.31 6.59
N GLU A 38 -9.42 -7.04 6.96
CA GLU A 38 -9.92 -5.90 6.19
C GLU A 38 -9.22 -5.81 4.83
N THR A 39 -7.93 -6.11 4.80
CA THR A 39 -7.14 -6.12 3.56
C THR A 39 -7.62 -7.21 2.60
N ALA A 40 -7.83 -8.44 3.07
CA ALA A 40 -8.36 -9.53 2.25
C ALA A 40 -9.79 -9.24 1.78
N TYR A 41 -10.60 -8.64 2.64
CA TYR A 41 -11.94 -8.19 2.29
C TYR A 41 -11.91 -7.12 1.18
N ALA A 42 -11.03 -6.11 1.30
CA ALA A 42 -10.87 -5.07 0.29
C ALA A 42 -10.42 -5.63 -1.07
N ALA A 43 -9.50 -6.59 -1.09
CA ALA A 43 -9.09 -7.28 -2.31
C ALA A 43 -10.24 -8.05 -2.96
N THR A 44 -11.06 -8.76 -2.15
CA THR A 44 -12.25 -9.45 -2.62
C THR A 44 -13.29 -8.50 -3.19
N GLN A 45 -13.55 -7.39 -2.51
CA GLN A 45 -14.46 -6.33 -2.98
C GLN A 45 -14.00 -5.70 -4.30
N ALA A 46 -12.68 -5.60 -4.50
CA ALA A 46 -12.07 -5.13 -5.75
C ALA A 46 -12.16 -6.14 -6.89
N GLY A 47 -12.67 -7.35 -6.63
CA GLY A 47 -12.89 -8.38 -7.63
C GLY A 47 -11.75 -9.38 -7.78
N ALA A 48 -10.85 -9.52 -6.79
CA ALA A 48 -9.92 -10.66 -6.76
C ALA A 48 -10.70 -11.98 -6.71
N ASP A 49 -10.27 -12.96 -7.48
CA ASP A 49 -10.94 -14.28 -7.55
C ASP A 49 -10.68 -15.10 -6.27
N ARG A 50 -9.56 -14.79 -5.60
CA ARG A 50 -9.15 -15.40 -4.34
C ARG A 50 -8.35 -14.37 -3.54
N ALA A 51 -8.58 -14.33 -2.22
CA ALA A 51 -7.82 -13.51 -1.27
C ALA A 51 -7.53 -14.33 -0.02
N ASP A 52 -6.35 -14.94 0.03
CA ASP A 52 -5.95 -15.79 1.14
C ASP A 52 -5.16 -15.00 2.17
N ILE A 53 -5.42 -15.28 3.44
CA ILE A 53 -4.61 -14.81 4.56
C ILE A 53 -3.70 -15.96 4.98
N VAL A 54 -2.39 -15.79 4.83
CA VAL A 54 -1.40 -16.83 5.10
C VAL A 54 -0.39 -16.35 6.11
N HIS A 55 -0.16 -17.16 7.14
CA HIS A 55 0.84 -16.84 8.15
C HIS A 55 2.25 -16.98 7.56
N PHE A 56 3.14 -16.10 7.96
CA PHE A 56 4.55 -16.10 7.51
C PHE A 56 5.24 -17.46 7.67
N SER A 57 4.90 -18.22 8.73
CA SER A 57 5.46 -19.55 8.95
C SER A 57 5.11 -20.56 7.86
N ASP A 58 3.95 -20.43 7.21
CA ASP A 58 3.56 -21.35 6.14
C ASP A 58 4.38 -21.13 4.87
N ILE A 59 4.79 -19.88 4.64
CA ILE A 59 5.73 -19.56 3.54
C ILE A 59 7.11 -20.17 3.85
N THR A 60 7.61 -19.99 5.08
CA THR A 60 8.90 -20.55 5.48
C THR A 60 8.90 -22.09 5.53
N ALA A 61 7.78 -22.71 5.81
CA ALA A 61 7.62 -24.16 5.80
C ALA A 61 7.33 -24.75 4.42
N CYS A 62 7.28 -23.93 3.36
CA CYS A 62 6.87 -24.31 2.00
C CYS A 62 5.45 -24.89 1.91
N ASN A 63 4.57 -24.57 2.86
CA ASN A 63 3.15 -24.92 2.80
C ASN A 63 2.36 -24.01 1.87
N CYS A 64 2.92 -22.85 1.53
CA CYS A 64 2.36 -21.86 0.61
C CYS A 64 3.46 -21.33 -0.32
N SER A 65 3.21 -21.34 -1.62
CA SER A 65 4.11 -20.78 -2.63
C SER A 65 3.63 -19.41 -3.09
N LEU A 66 4.53 -18.43 -3.20
CA LEU A 66 4.23 -17.13 -3.79
C LEU A 66 3.90 -17.24 -5.29
N ASP A 67 4.35 -18.31 -5.95
CA ASP A 67 4.12 -18.52 -7.39
C ASP A 67 2.62 -18.69 -7.72
N ASP A 68 1.80 -19.13 -6.74
CA ASP A 68 0.36 -19.36 -6.90
C ASP A 68 -0.48 -18.08 -6.88
N TYR A 69 0.15 -16.93 -6.67
CA TYR A 69 -0.50 -15.64 -6.49
C TYR A 69 0.01 -14.60 -7.49
N ASP A 70 -0.81 -13.58 -7.75
CA ASP A 70 -0.55 -12.48 -8.68
C ASP A 70 -0.40 -11.15 -7.94
N PHE A 71 -1.00 -11.03 -6.77
CA PHE A 71 -1.02 -9.83 -5.95
C PHE A 71 -0.62 -10.19 -4.51
N LEU A 72 0.48 -9.62 -4.03
CA LEU A 72 0.98 -9.80 -2.67
C LEU A 72 0.75 -8.55 -1.84
N ILE A 73 0.19 -8.71 -0.63
CA ILE A 73 -0.08 -7.60 0.27
C ILE A 73 0.56 -7.84 1.63
N PHE A 74 1.32 -6.85 2.09
CA PHE A 74 1.82 -6.73 3.46
C PHE A 74 0.94 -5.73 4.20
N PRO A 75 0.05 -6.18 5.09
CA PRO A 75 -0.89 -5.30 5.80
C PRO A 75 -0.20 -4.45 6.88
N GLY A 76 -0.99 -3.58 7.48
CA GLY A 76 -0.58 -2.79 8.64
C GLY A 76 -0.57 -3.60 9.93
N GLY A 77 -0.02 -2.98 10.98
CA GLY A 77 0.14 -3.54 12.31
C GLY A 77 1.53 -3.27 12.86
N PHE A 78 2.06 -4.25 13.60
CA PHE A 78 3.35 -4.21 14.30
C PHE A 78 4.05 -5.56 14.12
N LEU A 79 4.27 -5.98 12.88
CA LEU A 79 4.78 -7.32 12.55
C LEU A 79 6.13 -7.59 13.21
N ASP A 80 6.19 -8.63 14.04
CA ASP A 80 7.33 -9.03 14.87
C ASP A 80 7.75 -7.97 15.92
N GLY A 81 6.87 -7.00 16.24
CA GLY A 81 7.11 -5.92 17.20
C GLY A 81 7.92 -4.75 16.65
N ASP A 82 7.79 -3.59 17.30
CA ASP A 82 8.46 -2.35 16.90
C ASP A 82 9.57 -1.92 17.89
N ASP A 83 9.95 -2.79 18.83
CA ASP A 83 10.97 -2.48 19.87
C ASP A 83 12.33 -2.06 19.30
N LEU A 84 12.66 -2.56 18.11
CA LEU A 84 13.88 -2.19 17.37
C LEU A 84 13.63 -1.15 16.27
N GLY A 85 12.44 -0.54 16.26
CA GLY A 85 11.90 0.30 15.20
C GLY A 85 10.96 -0.47 14.27
N ALA A 86 10.00 0.26 13.71
CA ALA A 86 8.91 -0.30 12.92
C ALA A 86 9.41 -1.19 11.77
N ALA A 87 8.86 -2.42 11.68
CA ALA A 87 9.19 -3.46 10.72
C ALA A 87 10.68 -3.87 10.69
N GLN A 88 11.50 -3.53 11.71
CA GLN A 88 12.93 -3.85 11.71
C GLN A 88 13.16 -5.35 11.87
N ALA A 89 12.52 -5.99 12.84
CA ALA A 89 12.62 -7.44 13.07
C ALA A 89 12.11 -8.24 11.87
N ALA A 90 10.93 -7.89 11.34
CA ALA A 90 10.37 -8.49 10.14
C ALA A 90 11.30 -8.35 8.92
N GLY A 91 11.88 -7.16 8.71
CA GLY A 91 12.83 -6.92 7.62
C GLY A 91 14.09 -7.80 7.72
N MET A 92 14.62 -7.99 8.92
CA MET A 92 15.76 -8.89 9.16
C MET A 92 15.38 -10.34 8.86
N ARG A 93 14.20 -10.79 9.26
CA ARG A 93 13.70 -12.14 8.96
C ARG A 93 13.62 -12.36 7.45
N TRP A 94 12.94 -11.47 6.72
CA TRP A 94 12.82 -11.57 5.26
C TRP A 94 14.16 -11.56 4.53
N ARG A 95 15.14 -10.81 5.04
CA ARG A 95 16.48 -10.72 4.40
C ARG A 95 17.33 -11.96 4.61
N HIS A 96 17.23 -12.59 5.78
CA HIS A 96 18.21 -13.58 6.21
C HIS A 96 17.65 -14.99 6.37
N LEU A 97 16.32 -15.16 6.48
CA LEU A 97 15.75 -16.49 6.53
C LEU A 97 15.69 -17.13 5.14
N LYS A 98 15.81 -18.44 5.19
CA LYS A 98 15.54 -19.35 4.08
C LYS A 98 14.28 -20.14 4.40
N ASP A 99 13.57 -20.57 3.38
CA ASP A 99 12.49 -21.52 3.52
C ASP A 99 13.01 -22.95 3.78
N ALA A 100 12.10 -23.90 3.97
CA ALA A 100 12.44 -25.31 4.20
C ALA A 100 13.16 -25.96 3.00
N SER A 101 13.08 -25.39 1.80
CA SER A 101 13.84 -25.82 0.61
C SER A 101 15.28 -25.27 0.57
N GLY A 102 15.61 -24.32 1.45
CA GLY A 102 16.89 -23.63 1.48
C GLY A 102 16.94 -22.37 0.62
N THR A 103 15.83 -21.94 0.01
CA THR A 103 15.76 -20.74 -0.81
C THR A 103 15.61 -19.49 0.08
N PRO A 104 16.42 -18.42 -0.13
CA PRO A 104 16.24 -17.17 0.59
C PRO A 104 14.86 -16.54 0.33
N LEU A 105 14.17 -16.10 1.38
CA LEU A 105 12.83 -15.51 1.25
C LEU A 105 12.82 -14.26 0.37
N LEU A 106 13.87 -13.45 0.43
CA LEU A 106 13.99 -12.27 -0.41
C LEU A 106 14.07 -12.62 -1.91
N ASP A 107 14.59 -13.80 -2.26
CA ASP A 107 14.68 -14.23 -3.66
C ASP A 107 13.31 -14.63 -4.21
N HIS A 108 12.42 -15.19 -3.38
CA HIS A 108 11.02 -15.39 -3.74
C HIS A 108 10.33 -14.04 -4.06
N LEU A 109 10.56 -12.99 -3.27
CA LEU A 109 10.00 -11.65 -3.54
C LEU A 109 10.57 -11.05 -4.82
N LYS A 110 11.88 -11.20 -5.06
CA LYS A 110 12.51 -10.72 -6.30
C LYS A 110 11.93 -11.43 -7.53
N LYS A 111 11.80 -12.75 -7.44
CA LYS A 111 11.16 -13.53 -8.51
C LYS A 111 9.73 -13.05 -8.76
N PHE A 112 8.93 -12.90 -7.69
CA PHE A 112 7.56 -12.42 -7.76
C PHE A 112 7.45 -11.09 -8.51
N LEU A 113 8.35 -10.15 -8.21
CA LEU A 113 8.42 -8.85 -8.90
C LEU A 113 8.91 -8.96 -10.35
N SER A 114 9.90 -9.83 -10.62
CA SER A 114 10.40 -10.04 -11.99
C SER A 114 9.36 -10.69 -12.91
N ASP A 115 8.42 -11.44 -12.33
CA ASP A 115 7.29 -12.03 -13.05
C ASP A 115 6.18 -10.98 -13.37
N GLY A 116 6.40 -9.70 -13.04
CA GLY A 116 5.45 -8.61 -13.31
C GLY A 116 4.25 -8.54 -12.38
N LYS A 117 4.30 -9.26 -11.27
CA LYS A 117 3.24 -9.34 -10.26
C LYS A 117 3.26 -8.11 -9.36
N LEU A 118 2.15 -7.86 -8.64
CA LEU A 118 1.97 -6.64 -7.86
C LEU A 118 2.23 -6.84 -6.37
N VAL A 119 2.85 -5.84 -5.73
CA VAL A 119 3.07 -5.82 -4.29
C VAL A 119 2.53 -4.52 -3.68
N LEU A 120 1.74 -4.64 -2.62
CA LEU A 120 1.21 -3.53 -1.83
C LEU A 120 1.69 -3.65 -0.39
N GLY A 121 2.25 -2.58 0.17
CA GLY A 121 2.57 -2.46 1.60
C GLY A 121 1.76 -1.35 2.25
N ILE A 122 1.01 -1.66 3.29
CA ILE A 122 0.16 -0.70 4.01
C ILE A 122 0.77 -0.44 5.38
N CYS A 123 1.02 0.82 5.73
CA CYS A 123 1.56 1.26 7.01
C CYS A 123 2.81 0.44 7.41
N ASN A 124 2.73 -0.50 8.34
CA ASN A 124 3.83 -1.39 8.72
C ASN A 124 4.35 -2.22 7.53
N GLY A 125 3.48 -2.62 6.60
CA GLY A 125 3.87 -3.26 5.34
C GLY A 125 4.71 -2.35 4.45
N PHE A 126 4.41 -1.06 4.38
CA PHE A 126 5.23 -0.09 3.66
C PHE A 126 6.62 0.07 4.31
N GLN A 127 6.67 0.17 5.63
CA GLN A 127 7.93 0.20 6.38
C GLN A 127 8.77 -1.04 6.09
N LEU A 128 8.14 -2.22 6.00
CA LEU A 128 8.81 -3.46 5.62
C LEU A 128 9.39 -3.39 4.21
N LEU A 129 8.63 -2.94 3.20
CA LEU A 129 9.12 -2.81 1.82
C LEU A 129 10.34 -1.87 1.74
N VAL A 130 10.34 -0.77 2.50
CA VAL A 130 11.49 0.12 2.62
C VAL A 130 12.68 -0.58 3.30
N LYS A 131 12.46 -1.31 4.41
CA LYS A 131 13.52 -2.07 5.09
C LYS A 131 14.13 -3.14 4.18
N LEU A 132 13.36 -3.71 3.26
CA LEU A 132 13.83 -4.67 2.26
C LEU A 132 14.56 -4.00 1.08
N GLY A 133 14.43 -2.67 0.93
CA GLY A 133 14.97 -1.92 -0.21
C GLY A 133 14.18 -2.14 -1.51
N LEU A 134 12.95 -2.64 -1.42
CA LEU A 134 12.02 -2.78 -2.54
C LEU A 134 11.38 -1.44 -2.90
N LEU A 135 11.37 -0.49 -1.97
CA LEU A 135 11.00 0.90 -2.17
C LEU A 135 12.11 1.83 -1.69
N PRO A 136 12.43 2.87 -2.47
CA PRO A 136 11.92 3.15 -3.82
C PRO A 136 12.43 2.17 -4.89
N GLY A 137 13.32 1.24 -4.57
CA GLY A 137 13.76 0.16 -5.45
C GLY A 137 14.60 0.64 -6.64
N PHE A 138 15.31 1.75 -6.49
CA PHE A 138 16.22 2.25 -7.50
C PHE A 138 17.20 1.16 -7.99
N ASP A 139 17.33 1.01 -9.29
CA ASP A 139 18.31 0.12 -9.93
C ASP A 139 18.17 -1.37 -9.56
N GLY A 140 17.07 -1.77 -8.91
CA GLY A 140 16.82 -3.17 -8.52
C GLY A 140 17.79 -3.74 -7.47
N GLN A 141 18.60 -2.89 -6.81
CA GLN A 141 19.69 -3.35 -5.91
C GLN A 141 19.24 -3.62 -4.47
N ASN A 142 17.98 -3.48 -4.13
CA ASN A 142 17.45 -3.65 -2.77
C ASN A 142 18.22 -2.84 -1.69
N ARG A 143 18.67 -1.64 -2.04
CA ARG A 143 19.33 -0.71 -1.12
C ARG A 143 18.29 0.15 -0.44
N ARG A 144 18.46 0.38 0.86
CA ARG A 144 17.65 1.36 1.59
C ARG A 144 18.12 2.77 1.23
N MET A 145 17.31 3.49 0.49
CA MET A 145 17.54 4.89 0.10
C MET A 145 16.60 5.85 0.82
N VAL A 146 15.58 5.31 1.50
CA VAL A 146 14.69 6.05 2.39
C VAL A 146 14.52 5.29 3.70
N SER A 147 14.02 5.96 4.73
CA SER A 147 13.73 5.37 6.04
C SER A 147 12.45 5.99 6.61
N PHE A 148 11.91 5.35 7.64
CA PHE A 148 10.86 5.93 8.46
C PHE A 148 11.40 6.32 9.83
N GLY A 149 11.03 7.50 10.30
CA GLY A 149 11.26 8.00 11.65
C GLY A 149 9.96 8.23 12.40
N HIS A 150 10.10 8.60 13.68
CA HIS A 150 8.96 9.02 14.49
C HIS A 150 8.27 10.24 13.86
N ASN A 151 6.95 10.31 14.02
CA ASN A 151 6.19 11.49 13.65
C ASN A 151 6.74 12.73 14.35
N ASP A 152 6.76 13.88 13.67
CA ASP A 152 7.25 15.14 14.26
C ASP A 152 6.45 15.57 15.50
N SER A 153 5.19 15.14 15.61
CA SER A 153 4.35 15.34 16.78
C SER A 153 4.79 14.51 18.00
N ALA A 154 5.72 13.57 17.85
CA ALA A 154 6.13 12.58 18.83
C ALA A 154 4.93 11.77 19.41
N ARG A 155 3.84 11.64 18.66
CA ARG A 155 2.61 10.95 19.06
C ARG A 155 2.20 9.94 18.01
N PHE A 156 1.38 8.99 18.45
CA PHE A 156 0.63 8.15 17.53
C PHE A 156 -0.49 8.99 16.89
N GLU A 157 -0.46 9.12 15.56
CA GLU A 157 -1.44 9.86 14.79
C GLU A 157 -2.54 8.91 14.30
N ASP A 158 -3.76 9.13 14.76
CA ASP A 158 -4.98 8.46 14.30
C ASP A 158 -5.96 9.51 13.81
N ARG A 159 -6.00 9.72 12.51
CA ARG A 159 -6.83 10.75 11.86
C ARG A 159 -7.10 10.45 10.39
N TRP A 160 -8.04 11.19 9.82
CA TRP A 160 -8.25 11.25 8.39
C TRP A 160 -7.39 12.33 7.77
N VAL A 161 -6.71 11.98 6.67
CA VAL A 161 -5.85 12.89 5.89
C VAL A 161 -6.34 12.98 4.45
N CYS A 162 -6.06 14.09 3.80
CA CYS A 162 -6.30 14.29 2.38
C CYS A 162 -5.09 13.84 1.58
N LEU A 163 -5.34 13.17 0.46
CA LEU A 163 -4.33 12.61 -0.42
C LEU A 163 -4.50 13.13 -1.84
N LEU A 164 -3.41 13.58 -2.41
CA LEU A 164 -3.29 13.96 -3.81
C LEU A 164 -2.50 12.88 -4.56
N PRO A 165 -3.13 12.14 -5.48
CA PRO A 165 -2.40 11.23 -6.37
C PRO A 165 -1.55 12.01 -7.37
N ASN A 166 -0.32 11.54 -7.62
CA ASN A 166 0.55 12.10 -8.65
C ASN A 166 0.17 11.52 -10.03
N PRO A 167 -0.40 12.31 -10.94
CA PRO A 167 -0.86 11.80 -12.24
C PRO A 167 0.29 11.38 -13.18
N LYS A 168 1.53 11.79 -12.87
CA LYS A 168 2.74 11.43 -13.64
C LYS A 168 3.42 10.17 -13.10
N SER A 169 2.98 9.68 -11.93
CA SER A 169 3.57 8.49 -11.33
C SER A 169 3.36 7.25 -12.19
N PRO A 170 4.37 6.37 -12.32
CA PRO A 170 4.21 5.08 -12.98
C PRO A 170 3.31 4.11 -12.21
N CYS A 171 2.94 4.43 -10.99
CA CYS A 171 2.21 3.57 -10.05
C CYS A 171 0.87 3.09 -10.62
N VAL A 172 0.74 1.78 -10.83
CA VAL A 172 -0.50 1.18 -11.37
C VAL A 172 -1.67 1.30 -10.41
N PHE A 173 -1.41 1.31 -9.10
CA PHE A 173 -2.43 1.37 -8.05
C PHE A 173 -3.11 2.75 -7.98
N THR A 174 -2.39 3.81 -8.31
CA THR A 174 -2.89 5.19 -8.17
C THR A 174 -3.39 5.78 -9.49
N LYS A 175 -3.46 4.98 -10.54
CA LYS A 175 -3.88 5.43 -11.86
C LYS A 175 -5.32 5.97 -11.82
N ASN A 176 -5.50 7.19 -12.29
CA ASN A 176 -6.81 7.87 -12.38
C ASN A 176 -7.56 8.00 -11.03
N LEU A 177 -6.86 7.92 -9.90
CA LEU A 177 -7.49 8.20 -8.61
C LEU A 177 -7.82 9.69 -8.50
N PRO A 178 -8.98 10.04 -7.93
CA PRO A 178 -9.29 11.41 -7.59
C PRO A 178 -8.52 11.85 -6.33
N PHE A 179 -8.61 13.14 -6.00
CA PHE A 179 -8.32 13.62 -4.66
C PHE A 179 -9.23 12.87 -3.66
N MET A 180 -8.67 12.36 -2.57
CA MET A 180 -9.38 11.45 -1.67
C MET A 180 -8.94 11.62 -0.23
N ARG A 181 -9.74 11.09 0.70
CA ARG A 181 -9.41 11.04 2.13
C ARG A 181 -9.24 9.60 2.59
N MET A 182 -8.27 9.35 3.48
CA MET A 182 -8.04 8.04 4.08
C MET A 182 -7.61 8.20 5.54
N PRO A 183 -7.86 7.20 6.40
CA PRO A 183 -7.33 7.20 7.75
C PRO A 183 -5.83 6.85 7.76
N VAL A 184 -5.09 7.46 8.69
CA VAL A 184 -3.73 7.07 9.09
C VAL A 184 -3.73 6.65 10.56
N ARG A 185 -2.85 5.69 10.91
CA ARG A 185 -2.71 5.14 12.27
C ARG A 185 -1.26 4.72 12.48
N HIS A 186 -0.39 5.62 12.91
CA HIS A 186 1.04 5.33 13.04
C HIS A 186 1.75 6.27 14.02
N GLY A 187 2.80 5.76 14.65
CA GLY A 187 3.75 6.52 15.45
C GLY A 187 5.06 6.81 14.70
N GLU A 188 5.40 5.95 13.74
CA GLU A 188 6.60 6.05 12.89
C GLU A 188 6.19 6.15 11.43
N GLY A 189 5.72 7.32 10.99
CA GLY A 189 5.25 7.54 9.61
C GLY A 189 6.08 8.50 8.79
N LYS A 190 7.07 9.19 9.41
CA LYS A 190 7.88 10.22 8.76
C LYS A 190 8.87 9.61 7.79
N LEU A 191 8.59 9.77 6.49
CA LEU A 191 9.55 9.41 5.44
C LEU A 191 10.72 10.39 5.43
N VAL A 192 11.94 9.84 5.39
CA VAL A 192 13.20 10.59 5.30
C VAL A 192 14.05 10.00 4.19
N CYS A 193 14.57 10.84 3.30
CA CYS A 193 15.50 10.45 2.25
C CYS A 193 16.93 10.29 2.80
N ALA A 194 17.73 9.40 2.21
CA ALA A 194 19.11 9.20 2.62
C ALA A 194 19.98 10.44 2.37
N ASP A 195 19.71 11.14 1.28
CA ASP A 195 20.42 12.34 0.84
C ASP A 195 19.60 13.12 -0.19
N GLU A 196 20.10 14.29 -0.60
CA GLU A 196 19.44 15.13 -1.58
C GLU A 196 19.37 14.48 -2.97
N ALA A 197 20.33 13.65 -3.35
CA ALA A 197 20.30 12.91 -4.62
C ALA A 197 19.13 11.91 -4.66
N CYS A 198 18.88 11.24 -3.53
CA CYS A 198 17.70 10.37 -3.38
C CYS A 198 16.40 11.18 -3.50
N ARG A 199 16.31 12.33 -2.80
CA ARG A 199 15.16 13.23 -2.85
C ARG A 199 14.87 13.68 -4.28
N GLN A 200 15.88 14.17 -4.97
CA GLN A 200 15.76 14.67 -6.35
C GLN A 200 15.32 13.55 -7.29
N ARG A 201 15.87 12.34 -7.13
CA ARG A 201 15.51 11.19 -7.95
C ARG A 201 14.05 10.76 -7.76
N LEU A 202 13.53 10.78 -6.52
CA LEU A 202 12.11 10.52 -6.26
C LEU A 202 11.20 11.50 -7.01
N VAL A 203 11.61 12.77 -7.12
CA VAL A 203 10.86 13.81 -7.84
C VAL A 203 10.96 13.58 -9.35
N ASP A 204 12.17 13.42 -9.88
CA ASP A 204 12.44 13.32 -11.32
C ASP A 204 11.77 12.08 -11.95
N GLU A 205 11.80 10.96 -11.24
CA GLU A 205 11.19 9.70 -11.67
C GLU A 205 9.70 9.59 -11.27
N ASN A 206 9.12 10.62 -10.62
CA ASN A 206 7.72 10.65 -10.17
C ASN A 206 7.34 9.46 -9.25
N LEU A 207 8.23 9.07 -8.36
CA LEU A 207 8.03 7.90 -7.50
C LEU A 207 7.25 8.20 -6.22
N VAL A 208 7.02 9.48 -5.87
CA VAL A 208 6.02 9.84 -4.87
C VAL A 208 4.65 9.70 -5.52
N ALA A 209 3.99 8.56 -5.25
CA ALA A 209 2.73 8.19 -5.89
C ALA A 209 1.52 8.89 -5.26
N LEU A 210 1.59 9.15 -3.94
CA LEU A 210 0.56 9.83 -3.14
C LEU A 210 1.23 10.86 -2.24
N GLN A 211 0.66 12.06 -2.17
CA GLN A 211 1.13 13.14 -1.29
C GLN A 211 0.04 13.52 -0.31
N TYR A 212 0.44 13.88 0.92
CA TYR A 212 -0.44 14.56 1.87
C TYR A 212 -0.79 15.95 1.32
N ALA A 213 -2.05 16.33 1.45
CA ALA A 213 -2.54 17.55 0.84
C ALA A 213 -3.47 18.33 1.78
N ASP A 214 -3.49 19.64 1.58
CA ASP A 214 -4.42 20.53 2.22
C ASP A 214 -5.83 20.33 1.67
N PRO A 215 -6.87 20.20 2.52
CA PRO A 215 -8.24 19.92 2.09
C PRO A 215 -8.90 21.05 1.30
N GLU A 216 -8.49 22.31 1.51
CA GLU A 216 -9.09 23.48 0.88
C GLU A 216 -8.44 23.78 -0.47
N THR A 217 -7.09 23.85 -0.48
CA THR A 217 -6.33 24.18 -1.69
C THR A 217 -6.15 22.98 -2.61
N LYS A 218 -6.26 21.75 -2.08
CA LYS A 218 -5.97 20.49 -2.77
C LYS A 218 -4.56 20.42 -3.34
N GLN A 219 -3.61 21.12 -2.69
CA GLN A 219 -2.20 21.10 -3.04
C GLN A 219 -1.41 20.31 -2.00
N PRO A 220 -0.26 19.72 -2.37
CA PRO A 220 0.64 19.10 -1.39
C PRO A 220 0.99 20.08 -0.28
N THR A 221 1.08 19.58 0.97
CA THR A 221 1.38 20.43 2.12
C THR A 221 2.25 19.71 3.15
N HIS A 222 3.23 20.44 3.69
CA HIS A 222 4.04 20.00 4.83
C HIS A 222 3.42 20.36 6.18
N GLU A 223 2.34 21.17 6.16
CA GLU A 223 1.72 21.71 7.37
C GLU A 223 1.00 20.63 8.17
N TYR A 224 1.28 20.59 9.49
CA TYR A 224 0.49 19.81 10.43
C TYR A 224 -0.88 20.52 10.65
N PRO A 225 -2.01 19.80 10.72
CA PRO A 225 -2.15 18.34 10.83
C PRO A 225 -2.33 17.61 9.49
N TYR A 226 -2.27 18.29 8.36
CA TYR A 226 -2.55 17.70 7.04
C TYR A 226 -1.44 16.76 6.59
N ASN A 227 -0.16 17.10 6.83
CA ASN A 227 0.95 16.16 6.85
C ASN A 227 1.17 15.70 8.30
N PRO A 228 0.64 14.52 8.68
CA PRO A 228 0.52 14.15 10.10
C PRO A 228 1.84 13.71 10.71
N ASN A 229 2.85 13.41 9.90
CA ASN A 229 4.10 12.81 10.35
C ASN A 229 5.35 13.62 9.99
N GLY A 230 5.23 14.67 9.17
CA GLY A 230 6.36 15.48 8.73
C GLY A 230 7.19 14.83 7.62
N SER A 231 6.59 13.92 6.84
CA SER A 231 7.28 13.27 5.71
C SER A 231 7.84 14.27 4.72
N GLU A 232 9.08 14.03 4.29
CA GLU A 232 9.69 14.76 3.18
C GLU A 232 8.90 14.55 1.89
N LEU A 233 8.90 15.56 1.00
CA LEU A 233 8.14 15.58 -0.25
C LEU A 233 6.62 15.38 -0.05
N GLU A 234 6.12 15.63 1.17
CA GLU A 234 4.74 15.37 1.57
C GLU A 234 4.30 13.92 1.29
N ALA A 235 5.27 13.00 1.24
CA ALA A 235 5.08 11.65 0.74
C ALA A 235 4.19 10.83 1.69
N ALA A 236 2.99 10.49 1.22
CA ALA A 236 2.07 9.54 1.86
C ALA A 236 2.25 8.12 1.32
N GLY A 237 2.78 7.99 0.09
CA GLY A 237 3.08 6.71 -0.54
C GLY A 237 4.12 6.80 -1.65
N LEU A 238 4.95 5.77 -1.74
CA LEU A 238 5.99 5.61 -2.77
C LEU A 238 5.70 4.42 -3.66
N THR A 239 6.17 4.52 -4.90
CA THR A 239 6.23 3.39 -5.83
C THR A 239 7.65 3.12 -6.29
N ASN A 240 7.89 1.93 -6.88
CA ASN A 240 9.13 1.62 -7.58
C ASN A 240 9.08 2.14 -9.04
N PRO A 241 10.21 2.16 -9.77
CA PRO A 241 10.26 2.67 -11.14
C PRO A 241 9.35 1.93 -12.14
N THR A 242 9.01 0.67 -11.89
CA THR A 242 8.07 -0.10 -12.74
C THR A 242 6.61 0.16 -12.40
N GLY A 243 6.32 0.84 -11.27
CA GLY A 243 4.95 1.10 -10.81
C GLY A 243 4.22 -0.11 -10.22
N THR A 244 4.89 -1.26 -10.08
CA THR A 244 4.29 -2.53 -9.64
C THR A 244 4.37 -2.77 -8.13
N VAL A 245 5.10 -1.94 -7.41
CA VAL A 245 5.17 -1.94 -5.95
C VAL A 245 4.64 -0.61 -5.43
N LEU A 246 3.65 -0.64 -4.56
CA LEU A 246 3.18 0.54 -3.81
C LEU A 246 3.34 0.30 -2.33
N GLY A 247 3.90 1.29 -1.63
CA GLY A 247 3.81 1.41 -0.18
C GLY A 247 3.12 2.71 0.20
N LEU A 248 2.23 2.68 1.18
CA LEU A 248 1.56 3.89 1.68
C LEU A 248 1.32 3.82 3.19
N MET A 249 1.41 4.96 3.88
CA MET A 249 1.12 5.05 5.32
C MET A 249 -0.38 5.08 5.64
N PRO A 250 -1.24 5.72 4.82
CA PRO A 250 -2.69 5.62 4.98
C PRO A 250 -3.21 4.19 4.80
N HIS A 251 -4.41 3.93 5.37
CA HIS A 251 -5.07 2.62 5.39
C HIS A 251 -6.25 2.57 4.42
N PRO A 252 -6.05 2.20 3.14
CA PRO A 252 -7.13 2.12 2.16
C PRO A 252 -8.14 1.00 2.49
N GLU A 253 -7.69 -0.09 3.14
CA GLU A 253 -8.53 -1.20 3.58
C GLU A 253 -9.51 -0.79 4.69
N ALA A 254 -9.19 0.25 5.46
CA ALA A 254 -10.05 0.76 6.52
C ALA A 254 -11.14 1.71 6.01
N PHE A 255 -11.11 2.08 4.72
CA PHE A 255 -12.17 2.82 4.05
C PHE A 255 -12.76 1.98 2.91
N ASN A 256 -13.43 0.90 3.26
CA ASN A 256 -14.05 -0.05 2.35
C ASN A 256 -15.58 0.07 2.25
N HIS A 257 -16.20 0.92 3.08
CA HIS A 257 -17.63 1.19 3.09
C HIS A 257 -17.91 2.67 3.40
N ALA A 258 -18.96 3.24 2.82
CA ALA A 258 -19.32 4.65 3.00
C ALA A 258 -19.47 5.05 4.48
N THR A 259 -19.96 4.16 5.34
CA THR A 259 -20.12 4.41 6.78
C THR A 259 -18.80 4.50 7.57
N ASN A 260 -17.67 4.13 6.97
CA ASN A 260 -16.37 4.36 7.59
C ASN A 260 -15.97 5.84 7.54
N HIS A 261 -16.54 6.62 6.59
CA HIS A 261 -16.22 8.03 6.46
C HIS A 261 -16.76 8.83 7.66
N PRO A 262 -15.96 9.71 8.29
CA PRO A 262 -16.38 10.45 9.51
C PRO A 262 -17.57 11.39 9.28
N GLY A 263 -17.82 11.82 8.05
CA GLY A 263 -18.93 12.68 7.66
C GLY A 263 -20.13 11.94 7.05
N TRP A 264 -20.17 10.60 7.08
CA TRP A 264 -21.22 9.84 6.39
C TRP A 264 -22.65 10.20 6.80
N THR A 265 -22.87 10.52 8.08
CA THR A 265 -24.21 10.96 8.58
C THR A 265 -24.62 12.33 8.06
N ARG A 266 -23.67 13.14 7.58
CA ARG A 266 -23.89 14.45 6.97
C ARG A 266 -23.99 14.37 5.44
N GLY A 267 -23.93 13.16 4.87
CA GLY A 267 -23.97 12.94 3.42
C GLY A 267 -22.64 13.23 2.71
N GLU A 268 -21.54 13.37 3.46
CA GLU A 268 -20.22 13.50 2.86
C GLU A 268 -19.80 12.14 2.25
N VAL A 269 -19.34 12.18 1.00
CA VAL A 269 -18.93 10.99 0.25
C VAL A 269 -17.59 11.27 -0.42
N ASP A 270 -16.60 10.44 -0.12
CA ASP A 270 -15.32 10.41 -0.81
C ASP A 270 -15.15 9.10 -1.59
N ALA A 271 -14.18 9.09 -2.49
CA ALA A 271 -13.78 7.87 -3.17
C ALA A 271 -13.21 6.86 -2.16
N PRO A 272 -13.73 5.62 -2.10
CA PRO A 272 -13.28 4.64 -1.12
C PRO A 272 -11.84 4.20 -1.37
N GLY A 273 -11.14 3.82 -0.29
CA GLY A 273 -9.77 3.31 -0.36
C GLY A 273 -9.63 2.05 -1.22
N THR A 274 -10.70 1.28 -1.36
CA THR A 274 -10.76 0.08 -2.21
C THR A 274 -10.48 0.34 -3.69
N MET A 275 -10.51 1.59 -4.15
CA MET A 275 -10.13 1.95 -5.52
C MET A 275 -8.66 1.57 -5.84
N LEU A 276 -7.76 1.61 -4.87
CA LEU A 276 -6.37 1.17 -5.08
C LEU A 276 -6.30 -0.34 -5.40
N PHE A 277 -7.10 -1.14 -4.68
CA PHE A 277 -7.20 -2.57 -4.92
C PHE A 277 -7.87 -2.87 -6.27
N LEU A 278 -8.89 -2.08 -6.64
CA LEU A 278 -9.56 -2.20 -7.93
C LEU A 278 -8.59 -1.96 -9.09
N ASN A 279 -7.77 -0.91 -9.01
CA ASN A 279 -6.74 -0.61 -10.01
C ASN A 279 -5.74 -1.76 -10.14
N ALA A 280 -5.30 -2.35 -9.03
CA ALA A 280 -4.41 -3.51 -9.02
C ALA A 280 -5.03 -4.72 -9.73
N VAL A 281 -6.28 -5.06 -9.39
CA VAL A 281 -7.00 -6.19 -10.01
C VAL A 281 -7.23 -5.94 -11.49
N GLN A 282 -7.62 -4.73 -11.88
CA GLN A 282 -7.81 -4.37 -13.30
C GLN A 282 -6.51 -4.48 -14.09
N TYR A 283 -5.42 -3.97 -13.54
CA TYR A 283 -4.10 -4.08 -14.18
C TYR A 283 -3.70 -5.54 -14.42
N LEU A 284 -3.85 -6.41 -13.42
CA LEU A 284 -3.54 -7.83 -13.54
C LEU A 284 -4.43 -8.56 -14.53
N ARG A 285 -5.64 -8.07 -14.75
CA ARG A 285 -6.56 -8.58 -15.79
C ARG A 285 -6.31 -8.03 -17.19
N GLY A 286 -5.37 -7.09 -17.33
CA GLY A 286 -5.06 -6.44 -18.60
C GLY A 286 -6.15 -5.45 -19.05
N LEU A 287 -6.85 -4.82 -18.13
CA LEU A 287 -7.94 -3.85 -18.34
C LEU A 287 -7.48 -2.40 -18.23
#